data_0500e2ce1c02e1e4511f5d4a8f0fff37
#
_entry.id   0500e2ce1c02e1e4511f5d4a8f0fff37
#
_cell.length_a   1.000
_cell.length_b   1.000
_cell.length_c   1.000
_cell.angle_alpha   90.00
_cell.angle_beta   90.00
_cell.angle_gamma   90.00
#
_symmetry.space_group_name_H-M   'P 1'
#
loop_
_entity.id
_entity.type
_entity.pdbx_description
1 polymer ?
#
loop_
_entity_poly.entity_id
_entity_poly.type
_entity_poly.pdbx_seq_one_letter_code
_entity_poly.pdbx_strand_id
1 'polypeptide(L)'
;MTRSGYIVKWLLLGILPLLTAVGLPAYSADGDTLSQVKSRGTLRRGVSEGVAGFSAKDASGRWSGIDADFCRALAAAALGNADMVTFVPLKGSARFPALRTGIVDLLSRNTTWTLVREGTLGVQFASVLFYDGQAFMVPKQRGANAVAALDGATVCVEKGTSSEIHLADYFAARHLSVKPLVMDSASEAANAFFAGHCSAYTGDASALAAARLRAPGGAQSYTILPEQISKEPLGPVVRDDDAHWLTLVRWVFFSLIAAEEDNVTRENVGERMRDPVVERAFDAGDDVSKAIGVEPGWAVRAVQSVGNYGQIFDRNLGPGSPLNLERGLNRLWTQGGLMYAPPMR
;
A
#
# COMPACT_ATOMS: atom_id res chain seq x y z
N MET A 1 -9.94 103.01 -8.15
CA MET A 1 -8.92 102.12 -7.64
C MET A 1 -9.67 100.95 -7.01
N THR A 2 -9.98 99.92 -7.81
CA THR A 2 -10.76 98.73 -7.39
C THR A 2 -9.93 97.49 -7.71
N ARG A 3 -9.55 96.77 -6.67
CA ARG A 3 -8.88 95.45 -6.80
C ARG A 3 -9.92 94.32 -6.84
N SER A 4 -9.96 93.63 -7.98
CA SER A 4 -10.77 92.46 -8.19
C SER A 4 -10.03 91.24 -7.56
N GLY A 5 -10.73 90.51 -6.68
CA GLY A 5 -10.21 89.25 -6.06
C GLY A 5 -10.79 88.07 -6.76
N TYR A 6 -9.92 87.20 -7.32
CA TYR A 6 -10.32 85.92 -7.90
C TYR A 6 -10.40 84.89 -6.82
N ILE A 7 -11.54 84.22 -6.66
CA ILE A 7 -11.76 83.08 -5.80
C ILE A 7 -11.49 81.81 -6.66
N VAL A 8 -10.38 81.09 -6.35
CA VAL A 8 -10.08 79.81 -6.94
C VAL A 8 -10.74 78.72 -6.13
N LYS A 9 -11.81 78.09 -6.72
CA LYS A 9 -12.42 76.87 -6.16
C LYS A 9 -11.55 75.66 -6.43
N TRP A 10 -11.03 75.06 -5.37
CA TRP A 10 -10.37 73.73 -5.43
C TRP A 10 -11.45 72.64 -5.46
N LEU A 11 -11.54 71.90 -6.57
CA LEU A 11 -12.28 70.63 -6.67
C LEU A 11 -11.37 69.51 -6.11
N LEU A 12 -11.68 69.04 -4.92
CA LEU A 12 -11.14 67.82 -4.37
C LEU A 12 -11.76 66.61 -5.05
N LEU A 13 -11.09 66.01 -6.04
CA LEU A 13 -11.42 64.70 -6.55
C LEU A 13 -10.99 63.64 -5.49
N GLY A 14 -11.96 63.06 -4.82
CA GLY A 14 -11.78 61.92 -3.95
C GLY A 14 -11.43 60.67 -4.77
N ILE A 15 -10.17 60.25 -4.72
CA ILE A 15 -9.75 58.92 -5.24
C ILE A 15 -10.13 57.87 -4.20
N LEU A 16 -11.19 57.12 -4.49
CA LEU A 16 -11.58 55.94 -3.72
C LEU A 16 -10.61 54.79 -4.09
N PRO A 17 -9.80 54.22 -3.16
CA PRO A 17 -9.00 53.08 -3.49
C PRO A 17 -9.88 51.85 -3.70
N LEU A 18 -9.90 51.33 -4.92
CA LEU A 18 -10.48 50.05 -5.26
C LEU A 18 -9.63 48.97 -4.56
N LEU A 19 -10.06 48.52 -3.39
CA LEU A 19 -9.49 47.31 -2.76
C LEU A 19 -9.84 46.10 -3.64
N THR A 20 -8.95 45.72 -4.55
CA THR A 20 -8.97 44.43 -5.16
C THR A 20 -8.66 43.39 -4.07
N ALA A 21 -9.68 42.70 -3.61
CA ALA A 21 -9.55 41.51 -2.79
C ALA A 21 -8.78 40.47 -3.63
N VAL A 22 -7.47 40.41 -3.47
CA VAL A 22 -6.66 39.29 -3.93
C VAL A 22 -7.16 38.11 -3.10
N GLY A 23 -8.01 37.26 -3.69
CA GLY A 23 -8.41 36.01 -3.11
C GLY A 23 -7.13 35.22 -2.87
N LEU A 24 -6.73 35.10 -1.61
CA LEU A 24 -5.74 34.12 -1.20
C LEU A 24 -6.24 32.75 -1.72
N PRO A 25 -5.41 31.93 -2.37
CA PRO A 25 -5.82 30.58 -2.69
C PRO A 25 -6.31 29.97 -1.38
N ALA A 26 -7.56 29.52 -1.37
CA ALA A 26 -8.07 28.73 -0.27
C ALA A 26 -7.10 27.56 -0.11
N TYR A 27 -6.31 27.58 0.96
CA TYR A 27 -5.58 26.41 1.42
C TYR A 27 -6.66 25.34 1.53
N SER A 28 -6.59 24.30 0.70
CA SER A 28 -7.49 23.16 0.81
C SER A 28 -7.45 22.76 2.26
N ALA A 29 -8.58 22.82 2.94
CA ALA A 29 -8.74 22.23 4.25
C ALA A 29 -8.18 20.83 4.20
N ASP A 30 -7.42 20.42 5.22
CA ASP A 30 -6.84 19.09 5.40
C ASP A 30 -7.68 18.02 4.70
N GLY A 31 -7.05 17.23 3.83
CA GLY A 31 -7.74 16.38 2.87
C GLY A 31 -8.78 15.52 3.55
N ASP A 32 -10.05 15.78 3.30
CA ASP A 32 -11.16 15.05 3.89
C ASP A 32 -11.47 13.80 3.06
N THR A 33 -10.49 12.91 2.97
CA THR A 33 -10.61 11.66 2.19
C THR A 33 -11.76 10.80 2.70
N LEU A 34 -11.94 10.70 4.02
CA LEU A 34 -13.00 9.89 4.60
C LEU A 34 -14.39 10.41 4.25
N SER A 35 -14.64 11.72 4.30
CA SER A 35 -15.91 12.32 3.87
C SER A 35 -16.15 12.08 2.39
N GLN A 36 -15.13 12.21 1.54
CA GLN A 36 -15.26 11.90 0.12
C GLN A 36 -15.61 10.42 -0.12
N VAL A 37 -14.97 9.49 0.61
CA VAL A 37 -15.26 8.06 0.57
C VAL A 37 -16.70 7.80 1.00
N LYS A 38 -17.15 8.40 2.11
CA LYS A 38 -18.52 8.27 2.62
C LYS A 38 -19.55 8.87 1.64
N SER A 39 -19.33 10.06 1.15
CA SER A 39 -20.23 10.74 0.19
C SER A 39 -20.39 9.94 -1.10
N ARG A 40 -19.32 9.33 -1.57
CA ARG A 40 -19.31 8.49 -2.77
C ARG A 40 -19.88 7.10 -2.52
N GLY A 41 -19.88 6.63 -1.27
CA GLY A 41 -20.31 5.30 -0.88
C GLY A 41 -19.36 4.17 -1.31
N THR A 42 -18.13 4.47 -1.71
CA THR A 42 -17.14 3.46 -2.10
C THR A 42 -15.71 3.93 -1.88
N LEU A 43 -14.85 3.01 -1.45
CA LEU A 43 -13.42 3.17 -1.31
C LEU A 43 -12.72 2.85 -2.64
N ARG A 44 -12.06 3.84 -3.27
CA ARG A 44 -11.25 3.63 -4.48
C ARG A 44 -9.82 3.32 -4.07
N ARG A 45 -9.31 2.19 -4.50
CA ARG A 45 -7.95 1.75 -4.13
C ARG A 45 -7.11 1.34 -5.32
N GLY A 46 -5.85 1.77 -5.32
CA GLY A 46 -4.86 1.30 -6.27
C GLY A 46 -4.35 -0.09 -5.90
N VAL A 47 -4.40 -1.02 -6.85
CA VAL A 47 -3.91 -2.40 -6.75
C VAL A 47 -2.88 -2.71 -7.80
N SER A 48 -2.13 -3.80 -7.64
CA SER A 48 -1.30 -4.35 -8.72
C SER A 48 -2.17 -4.95 -9.84
N GLU A 49 -1.60 -5.11 -11.01
CA GLU A 49 -2.30 -5.65 -12.18
C GLU A 49 -2.43 -7.18 -12.17
N GLY A 50 -2.20 -7.85 -11.03
CA GLY A 50 -2.38 -9.28 -10.89
C GLY A 50 -1.23 -10.03 -10.23
N VAL A 51 -0.78 -9.58 -9.05
CA VAL A 51 0.16 -10.33 -8.20
C VAL A 51 -0.64 -11.24 -7.28
N ALA A 52 -0.58 -12.55 -7.54
CA ALA A 52 -1.27 -13.56 -6.74
C ALA A 52 -0.82 -13.47 -5.27
N GLY A 53 -1.76 -13.65 -4.34
CA GLY A 53 -1.52 -13.50 -2.90
C GLY A 53 -1.60 -12.05 -2.40
N PHE A 54 -1.39 -11.05 -3.25
CA PHE A 54 -1.48 -9.62 -2.90
C PHE A 54 -2.75 -8.96 -3.45
N SER A 55 -2.83 -8.80 -4.76
CA SER A 55 -4.04 -8.37 -5.44
C SER A 55 -4.12 -8.99 -6.82
N ALA A 56 -4.97 -9.98 -6.97
CA ALA A 56 -5.24 -10.66 -8.24
C ALA A 56 -6.72 -11.02 -8.32
N LYS A 57 -7.24 -11.15 -9.54
CA LYS A 57 -8.58 -11.68 -9.74
C LYS A 57 -8.54 -13.20 -9.68
N ASP A 58 -9.48 -13.78 -8.94
CA ASP A 58 -9.74 -15.22 -8.95
C ASP A 58 -10.51 -15.64 -10.22
N ALA A 59 -10.82 -16.92 -10.32
CA ALA A 59 -11.53 -17.47 -11.47
C ALA A 59 -12.96 -16.89 -11.66
N SER A 60 -13.56 -16.32 -10.60
CA SER A 60 -14.85 -15.64 -10.66
C SER A 60 -14.74 -14.15 -11.05
N GLY A 61 -13.51 -13.64 -11.21
CA GLY A 61 -13.25 -12.23 -11.46
C GLY A 61 -13.22 -11.36 -10.19
N ARG A 62 -13.36 -11.96 -9.00
CA ARG A 62 -13.29 -11.26 -7.72
C ARG A 62 -11.83 -11.02 -7.33
N TRP A 63 -11.54 -9.81 -6.87
CA TRP A 63 -10.22 -9.49 -6.33
C TRP A 63 -9.95 -10.23 -5.02
N SER A 64 -8.79 -10.88 -4.92
CA SER A 64 -8.29 -11.63 -3.77
C SER A 64 -6.85 -11.25 -3.45
N GLY A 65 -6.38 -11.59 -2.25
CA GLY A 65 -5.03 -11.30 -1.77
C GLY A 65 -5.02 -10.45 -0.51
N ILE A 66 -3.86 -10.40 0.16
CA ILE A 66 -3.68 -9.68 1.43
C ILE A 66 -3.99 -8.19 1.29
N ASP A 67 -3.56 -7.56 0.20
CA ASP A 67 -3.89 -6.19 -0.15
C ASP A 67 -5.40 -5.99 -0.37
N ALA A 68 -6.06 -6.96 -1.03
CA ALA A 68 -7.49 -6.91 -1.29
C ALA A 68 -8.30 -7.03 0.01
N ASP A 69 -7.93 -7.94 0.88
CA ASP A 69 -8.61 -8.16 2.14
C ASP A 69 -8.43 -7.00 3.11
N PHE A 70 -7.21 -6.43 3.20
CA PHE A 70 -6.99 -5.23 3.99
C PHE A 70 -7.92 -4.08 3.59
N CYS A 71 -8.15 -3.87 2.30
CA CYS A 71 -9.04 -2.80 1.88
C CYS A 71 -10.53 -3.11 2.05
N ARG A 72 -10.90 -4.39 2.09
CA ARG A 72 -12.24 -4.79 2.54
C ARG A 72 -12.43 -4.52 4.02
N ALA A 73 -11.41 -4.80 4.86
CA ALA A 73 -11.43 -4.43 6.27
C ALA A 73 -11.62 -2.93 6.46
N LEU A 74 -10.87 -2.12 5.70
CA LEU A 74 -10.99 -0.66 5.74
C LEU A 74 -12.38 -0.18 5.28
N ALA A 75 -12.95 -0.75 4.22
CA ALA A 75 -14.30 -0.42 3.79
C ALA A 75 -15.36 -0.83 4.81
N ALA A 76 -15.22 -1.99 5.45
CA ALA A 76 -16.09 -2.42 6.54
C ALA A 76 -16.01 -1.46 7.75
N ALA A 77 -14.82 -0.99 8.08
CA ALA A 77 -14.63 -0.01 9.15
C ALA A 77 -15.21 1.37 8.82
N ALA A 78 -14.94 1.90 7.62
CA ALA A 78 -15.29 3.24 7.20
C ALA A 78 -16.75 3.39 6.73
N LEU A 79 -17.29 2.36 6.05
CA LEU A 79 -18.59 2.38 5.35
C LEU A 79 -19.58 1.33 5.88
N GLY A 80 -19.17 0.49 6.84
CA GLY A 80 -20.01 -0.59 7.36
C GLY A 80 -20.16 -1.81 6.43
N ASN A 81 -19.54 -1.79 5.24
CA ASN A 81 -19.67 -2.89 4.27
C ASN A 81 -18.34 -3.12 3.52
N ALA A 82 -17.80 -4.34 3.60
CA ALA A 82 -16.55 -4.76 2.99
C ALA A 82 -16.56 -4.76 1.45
N ASP A 83 -17.72 -4.85 0.82
CA ASP A 83 -17.86 -4.89 -0.64
C ASP A 83 -17.92 -3.48 -1.27
N MET A 84 -17.98 -2.42 -0.46
CA MET A 84 -17.94 -1.04 -0.93
C MET A 84 -16.52 -0.61 -1.30
N VAL A 85 -15.87 -1.36 -2.19
CA VAL A 85 -14.50 -1.14 -2.68
C VAL A 85 -14.45 -1.18 -4.20
N THR A 86 -13.87 -0.13 -4.78
CA THR A 86 -13.53 -0.09 -6.22
C THR A 86 -12.03 -0.32 -6.37
N PHE A 87 -11.65 -1.38 -7.05
CA PHE A 87 -10.26 -1.74 -7.32
C PHE A 87 -9.80 -1.14 -8.63
N VAL A 88 -8.73 -0.35 -8.59
CA VAL A 88 -8.12 0.32 -9.74
C VAL A 88 -6.74 -0.29 -9.99
N PRO A 89 -6.58 -1.16 -11.02
CA PRO A 89 -5.27 -1.72 -11.37
C PRO A 89 -4.31 -0.61 -11.83
N LEU A 90 -3.09 -0.59 -11.30
CA LEU A 90 -2.09 0.42 -11.59
C LEU A 90 -0.73 -0.22 -11.85
N LYS A 91 -0.04 0.23 -12.89
CA LYS A 91 1.38 -0.07 -13.14
C LYS A 91 2.25 0.54 -12.03
N GLY A 92 3.46 0.00 -11.84
CA GLY A 92 4.42 0.49 -10.85
C GLY A 92 4.67 1.99 -10.93
N SER A 93 4.88 2.52 -12.12
CA SER A 93 5.15 3.94 -12.38
C SER A 93 3.92 4.84 -12.20
N ALA A 94 2.70 4.32 -12.35
CA ALA A 94 1.46 5.11 -12.30
C ALA A 94 0.87 5.26 -10.89
N ARG A 95 1.29 4.45 -9.91
CA ARG A 95 0.63 4.37 -8.59
C ARG A 95 0.65 5.68 -7.79
N PHE A 96 1.82 6.30 -7.66
CA PHE A 96 1.94 7.56 -6.90
C PHE A 96 1.24 8.75 -7.57
N PRO A 97 1.37 8.96 -8.89
CA PRO A 97 0.54 9.95 -9.60
C PRO A 97 -0.97 9.74 -9.37
N ALA A 98 -1.48 8.50 -9.46
CA ALA A 98 -2.90 8.20 -9.23
C ALA A 98 -3.36 8.52 -7.80
N LEU A 99 -2.53 8.28 -6.78
CA LEU A 99 -2.82 8.64 -5.40
C LEU A 99 -2.85 10.16 -5.21
N ARG A 100 -1.83 10.86 -5.69
CA ARG A 100 -1.69 12.31 -5.54
C ARG A 100 -2.80 13.09 -6.23
N THR A 101 -3.28 12.62 -7.36
CA THR A 101 -4.38 13.26 -8.10
C THR A 101 -5.77 12.84 -7.63
N GLY A 102 -5.85 12.01 -6.58
CA GLY A 102 -7.14 11.56 -6.02
C GLY A 102 -7.92 10.59 -6.92
N ILE A 103 -7.28 9.96 -7.92
CA ILE A 103 -7.89 8.86 -8.68
C ILE A 103 -8.19 7.69 -7.74
N VAL A 104 -7.31 7.46 -6.76
CA VAL A 104 -7.49 6.49 -5.69
C VAL A 104 -7.33 7.16 -4.33
N ASP A 105 -7.99 6.61 -3.31
CA ASP A 105 -7.99 7.11 -1.94
C ASP A 105 -6.81 6.55 -1.13
N LEU A 106 -6.32 5.36 -1.51
CA LEU A 106 -5.09 4.77 -0.99
C LEU A 106 -4.48 3.80 -2.02
N LEU A 107 -3.20 3.49 -1.81
CA LEU A 107 -2.53 2.36 -2.46
C LEU A 107 -2.41 1.23 -1.45
N SER A 108 -2.81 0.01 -1.83
CA SER A 108 -2.41 -1.23 -1.18
C SER A 108 -2.03 -2.17 -2.33
N ARG A 109 -0.74 -2.13 -2.69
CA ARG A 109 -0.22 -2.62 -3.95
C ARG A 109 1.26 -3.03 -3.78
N ASN A 110 1.55 -3.88 -2.80
CA ASN A 110 2.92 -4.30 -2.52
C ASN A 110 3.92 -3.13 -2.70
N THR A 111 3.68 -2.02 -2.01
CA THR A 111 4.48 -0.80 -2.15
C THR A 111 5.47 -0.68 -1.01
N THR A 112 6.76 -0.69 -1.34
CA THR A 112 7.86 -0.60 -0.39
C THR A 112 7.93 0.78 0.25
N TRP A 113 7.96 0.82 1.57
CA TRP A 113 8.18 2.02 2.36
C TRP A 113 9.66 2.44 2.28
N THR A 114 9.93 3.62 1.77
CA THR A 114 11.27 4.21 1.75
C THR A 114 11.21 5.68 2.13
N LEU A 115 12.28 6.20 2.74
CA LEU A 115 12.39 7.62 3.07
C LEU A 115 12.24 8.50 1.82
N VAL A 116 12.82 8.08 0.69
CA VAL A 116 12.72 8.85 -0.56
C VAL A 116 11.26 9.00 -1.00
N ARG A 117 10.47 7.92 -0.97
CA ARG A 117 9.06 7.98 -1.34
C ARG A 117 8.25 8.87 -0.41
N GLU A 118 8.42 8.70 0.89
CA GLU A 118 7.70 9.47 1.89
C GLU A 118 8.13 10.93 1.91
N GLY A 119 9.43 11.19 1.83
CA GLY A 119 9.98 12.55 1.91
C GLY A 119 9.86 13.38 0.62
N THR A 120 9.56 12.77 -0.54
CA THR A 120 9.58 13.50 -1.83
C THR A 120 8.32 13.39 -2.66
N LEU A 121 7.41 12.44 -2.36
CA LEU A 121 6.27 12.19 -3.21
C LEU A 121 4.93 12.70 -2.66
N GLY A 122 4.92 13.39 -1.50
CA GLY A 122 3.68 13.88 -0.89
C GLY A 122 2.77 12.72 -0.45
N VAL A 123 3.37 11.69 0.16
CA VAL A 123 2.66 10.48 0.60
C VAL A 123 3.16 10.04 1.97
N GLN A 124 2.32 9.29 2.70
CA GLN A 124 2.67 8.64 3.96
C GLN A 124 2.31 7.16 3.93
N PHE A 125 3.16 6.35 4.56
CA PHE A 125 2.90 4.93 4.77
C PHE A 125 2.18 4.74 6.11
N ALA A 126 1.07 4.01 6.10
CA ALA A 126 0.28 3.81 7.30
C ALA A 126 0.91 2.77 8.24
N SER A 127 1.45 1.68 7.68
CA SER A 127 2.09 0.59 8.41
C SER A 127 2.81 -0.35 7.42
N VAL A 128 3.43 -1.40 7.94
CA VAL A 128 3.97 -2.50 7.12
C VAL A 128 2.98 -3.65 7.12
N LEU A 129 2.34 -3.89 5.98
CA LEU A 129 1.39 -5.00 5.80
C LEU A 129 2.11 -6.34 5.58
N PHE A 130 3.30 -6.31 4.97
CA PHE A 130 4.10 -7.49 4.69
C PHE A 130 5.59 -7.14 4.62
N TYR A 131 6.42 -7.87 5.36
CA TYR A 131 7.89 -7.77 5.29
C TYR A 131 8.41 -8.73 4.24
N ASP A 132 9.08 -8.21 3.23
CA ASP A 132 9.66 -8.94 2.10
C ASP A 132 11.12 -8.54 1.86
N GLY A 133 11.70 -9.10 0.84
CA GLY A 133 13.01 -8.75 0.32
C GLY A 133 13.09 -8.99 -1.18
N GLN A 134 13.94 -8.23 -1.87
CA GLN A 134 14.19 -8.44 -3.29
C GLN A 134 15.07 -9.67 -3.52
N ALA A 135 14.64 -10.56 -4.41
CA ALA A 135 15.34 -11.77 -4.80
C ALA A 135 15.45 -11.90 -6.33
N PHE A 136 16.01 -13.03 -6.79
CA PHE A 136 16.15 -13.33 -8.21
C PHE A 136 15.58 -14.71 -8.52
N MET A 137 14.77 -14.79 -9.56
CA MET A 137 14.31 -16.06 -10.14
C MET A 137 15.13 -16.38 -11.37
N VAL A 138 15.61 -17.61 -11.45
CA VAL A 138 16.44 -18.13 -12.56
C VAL A 138 15.91 -19.47 -13.06
N PRO A 139 16.12 -19.84 -14.33
CA PRO A 139 15.87 -21.20 -14.79
C PRO A 139 16.76 -22.18 -14.02
N LYS A 140 16.19 -23.26 -13.49
CA LYS A 140 16.93 -24.27 -12.70
C LYS A 140 18.08 -24.90 -13.47
N GLN A 141 17.90 -25.11 -14.77
CA GLN A 141 18.95 -25.64 -15.66
C GLN A 141 20.20 -24.76 -15.77
N ARG A 142 20.11 -23.46 -15.38
CA ARG A 142 21.25 -22.55 -15.35
C ARG A 142 22.28 -22.95 -14.25
N GLY A 143 21.84 -23.68 -13.22
CA GLY A 143 22.68 -24.07 -12.10
C GLY A 143 23.17 -22.93 -11.20
N ALA A 144 22.65 -21.70 -11.38
CA ALA A 144 22.98 -20.57 -10.53
C ALA A 144 22.36 -20.79 -9.13
N ASN A 145 23.18 -20.65 -8.09
CA ASN A 145 22.81 -20.83 -6.69
C ASN A 145 23.07 -19.58 -5.83
N ALA A 146 23.68 -18.55 -6.41
CA ALA A 146 24.01 -17.29 -5.76
C ALA A 146 23.85 -16.12 -6.74
N VAL A 147 23.60 -14.91 -6.24
CA VAL A 147 23.45 -13.71 -7.06
C VAL A 147 24.73 -13.36 -7.82
N ALA A 148 25.91 -13.66 -7.25
CA ALA A 148 27.19 -13.47 -7.93
C ALA A 148 27.32 -14.21 -9.26
N ALA A 149 26.62 -15.33 -9.43
CA ALA A 149 26.56 -16.06 -10.71
C ALA A 149 25.79 -15.33 -11.82
N LEU A 150 25.21 -14.16 -11.52
CA LEU A 150 24.49 -13.28 -12.47
C LEU A 150 25.37 -12.16 -13.01
N ASP A 151 26.70 -12.17 -12.77
CA ASP A 151 27.61 -11.18 -13.37
C ASP A 151 27.48 -11.18 -14.90
N GLY A 152 27.33 -9.97 -15.49
CA GLY A 152 27.09 -9.77 -16.91
C GLY A 152 25.71 -10.18 -17.43
N ALA A 153 24.82 -10.67 -16.55
CA ALA A 153 23.51 -11.18 -16.95
C ALA A 153 22.56 -10.08 -17.38
N THR A 154 21.65 -10.43 -18.31
CA THR A 154 20.45 -9.62 -18.59
C THR A 154 19.38 -9.99 -17.56
N VAL A 155 18.85 -9.00 -16.81
CA VAL A 155 17.89 -9.18 -15.74
C VAL A 155 16.61 -8.38 -16.02
N CYS A 156 15.48 -9.07 -16.12
CA CYS A 156 14.17 -8.45 -16.25
C CYS A 156 13.75 -7.81 -14.90
N VAL A 157 13.20 -6.59 -14.97
CA VAL A 157 12.72 -5.85 -13.80
C VAL A 157 11.54 -4.93 -14.15
N GLU A 158 10.62 -4.69 -13.23
CA GLU A 158 9.50 -3.76 -13.43
C GLU A 158 9.94 -2.31 -13.19
N LYS A 159 9.58 -1.43 -14.11
CA LYS A 159 9.83 0.02 -14.09
C LYS A 159 9.18 0.73 -12.90
N GLY A 160 9.89 1.68 -12.30
CA GLY A 160 9.38 2.51 -11.20
C GLY A 160 9.24 1.78 -9.87
N THR A 161 9.92 0.63 -9.71
CA THR A 161 9.98 -0.13 -8.47
C THR A 161 11.27 0.18 -7.69
N SER A 162 11.29 -0.15 -6.38
CA SER A 162 12.52 -0.19 -5.59
C SER A 162 13.51 -1.20 -6.15
N SER A 163 13.00 -2.31 -6.69
CA SER A 163 13.81 -3.38 -7.27
C SER A 163 14.64 -2.93 -8.47
N GLU A 164 14.15 -1.98 -9.28
CA GLU A 164 14.93 -1.39 -10.38
C GLU A 164 16.16 -0.64 -9.86
N ILE A 165 16.00 0.13 -8.77
CA ILE A 165 17.08 0.90 -8.15
C ILE A 165 18.07 -0.04 -7.46
N HIS A 166 17.58 -0.92 -6.60
CA HIS A 166 18.43 -1.83 -5.82
C HIS A 166 19.21 -2.81 -6.71
N LEU A 167 18.68 -3.18 -7.89
CA LEU A 167 19.41 -4.01 -8.85
C LEU A 167 20.72 -3.34 -9.26
N ALA A 168 20.66 -2.08 -9.67
CA ALA A 168 21.86 -1.34 -10.10
C ALA A 168 22.84 -1.14 -8.94
N ASP A 169 22.35 -0.71 -7.79
CA ASP A 169 23.17 -0.41 -6.61
C ASP A 169 23.87 -1.66 -6.06
N TYR A 170 23.17 -2.80 -5.98
CA TYR A 170 23.73 -4.04 -5.46
C TYR A 170 24.88 -4.55 -6.31
N PHE A 171 24.73 -4.55 -7.65
CA PHE A 171 25.77 -5.02 -8.56
C PHE A 171 26.96 -4.08 -8.58
N ALA A 172 26.72 -2.75 -8.62
CA ALA A 172 27.78 -1.75 -8.58
C ALA A 172 28.62 -1.85 -7.29
N ALA A 173 27.97 -2.00 -6.13
CA ALA A 173 28.65 -2.11 -4.83
C ALA A 173 29.54 -3.37 -4.71
N ARG A 174 29.32 -4.37 -5.55
CA ARG A 174 30.10 -5.62 -5.57
C ARG A 174 31.03 -5.75 -6.77
N HIS A 175 31.17 -4.67 -7.55
CA HIS A 175 31.97 -4.63 -8.78
C HIS A 175 31.51 -5.69 -9.81
N LEU A 176 30.21 -6.03 -9.79
CA LEU A 176 29.57 -6.89 -10.76
C LEU A 176 28.84 -6.05 -11.81
N SER A 177 28.69 -6.59 -13.00
CA SER A 177 27.92 -5.95 -14.09
C SER A 177 26.56 -6.59 -14.23
N VAL A 178 25.57 -5.80 -14.64
CA VAL A 178 24.22 -6.26 -14.95
C VAL A 178 23.66 -5.47 -16.13
N LYS A 179 22.81 -6.10 -16.93
CA LYS A 179 22.07 -5.46 -18.03
C LYS A 179 20.58 -5.47 -17.67
N PRO A 180 20.03 -4.41 -17.07
CA PRO A 180 18.59 -4.35 -16.77
C PRO A 180 17.77 -4.35 -18.06
N LEU A 181 16.79 -5.23 -18.17
CA LEU A 181 15.71 -5.15 -19.15
C LEU A 181 14.45 -4.68 -18.43
N VAL A 182 14.20 -3.38 -18.52
CA VAL A 182 13.14 -2.69 -17.78
C VAL A 182 11.83 -2.81 -18.55
N MET A 183 10.80 -3.38 -17.91
CA MET A 183 9.47 -3.63 -18.47
C MET A 183 8.43 -2.76 -17.77
N ASP A 184 7.36 -2.40 -18.45
CA ASP A 184 6.34 -1.49 -17.90
C ASP A 184 5.45 -2.10 -16.81
N SER A 185 5.44 -3.44 -16.67
CA SER A 185 4.66 -4.14 -15.64
C SER A 185 5.37 -5.41 -15.17
N ALA A 186 5.00 -5.89 -13.96
CA ALA A 186 5.47 -7.17 -13.43
C ALA A 186 5.11 -8.36 -14.34
N SER A 187 3.93 -8.31 -14.97
CA SER A 187 3.49 -9.35 -15.91
C SER A 187 4.34 -9.37 -17.17
N GLU A 188 4.67 -8.20 -17.73
CA GLU A 188 5.58 -8.11 -18.88
C GLU A 188 6.98 -8.59 -18.55
N ALA A 189 7.52 -8.22 -17.36
CA ALA A 189 8.83 -8.67 -16.90
C ALA A 189 8.88 -10.20 -16.75
N ALA A 190 7.86 -10.80 -16.12
CA ALA A 190 7.74 -12.24 -16.00
C ALA A 190 7.62 -12.95 -17.35
N ASN A 191 6.79 -12.42 -18.28
CA ASN A 191 6.62 -12.99 -19.61
C ASN A 191 7.91 -12.91 -20.43
N ALA A 192 8.63 -11.79 -20.40
CA ALA A 192 9.91 -11.62 -21.06
C ALA A 192 10.96 -12.60 -20.52
N PHE A 193 11.00 -12.80 -19.19
CA PHE A 193 11.86 -13.80 -18.58
C PHE A 193 11.50 -15.22 -18.99
N PHE A 194 10.23 -15.60 -18.98
CA PHE A 194 9.78 -16.94 -19.39
C PHE A 194 9.99 -17.20 -20.88
N ALA A 195 9.96 -16.15 -21.69
CA ALA A 195 10.31 -16.22 -23.13
C ALA A 195 11.82 -16.30 -23.39
N GLY A 196 12.68 -16.23 -22.34
CA GLY A 196 14.13 -16.32 -22.46
C GLY A 196 14.83 -15.02 -22.87
N HIS A 197 14.14 -13.86 -22.85
CA HIS A 197 14.77 -12.57 -23.14
C HIS A 197 15.70 -12.10 -22.01
N CYS A 198 15.56 -12.66 -20.80
CA CYS A 198 16.39 -12.39 -19.63
C CYS A 198 16.93 -13.69 -19.04
N SER A 199 18.13 -13.61 -18.49
CA SER A 199 18.76 -14.71 -17.76
C SER A 199 18.21 -14.88 -16.34
N ALA A 200 17.66 -13.79 -15.77
CA ALA A 200 17.04 -13.75 -14.45
C ALA A 200 15.89 -12.74 -14.45
N TYR A 201 14.96 -12.91 -13.51
CA TYR A 201 13.91 -11.96 -13.18
C TYR A 201 14.04 -11.56 -11.73
N THR A 202 14.02 -10.24 -11.42
CA THR A 202 14.14 -9.72 -10.07
C THR A 202 12.90 -8.94 -9.64
N GLY A 203 12.58 -9.04 -8.36
CA GLY A 203 11.48 -8.36 -7.68
C GLY A 203 11.35 -8.88 -6.25
N ASP A 204 10.26 -8.52 -5.57
CA ASP A 204 9.93 -9.03 -4.25
C ASP A 204 9.86 -10.55 -4.28
N ALA A 205 10.47 -11.24 -3.31
CA ALA A 205 10.54 -12.70 -3.28
C ALA A 205 9.14 -13.35 -3.34
N SER A 206 8.17 -12.76 -2.66
CA SER A 206 6.78 -13.21 -2.70
C SER A 206 6.13 -13.04 -4.08
N ALA A 207 6.43 -11.93 -4.80
CA ALA A 207 5.95 -11.70 -6.16
C ALA A 207 6.60 -12.66 -7.15
N LEU A 208 7.89 -12.99 -6.98
CA LEU A 208 8.58 -14.03 -7.75
C LEU A 208 7.96 -15.40 -7.50
N ALA A 209 7.61 -15.74 -6.25
CA ALA A 209 6.91 -16.99 -5.92
C ALA A 209 5.55 -17.06 -6.64
N ALA A 210 4.81 -15.95 -6.66
CA ALA A 210 3.54 -15.85 -7.40
C ALA A 210 3.72 -16.01 -8.93
N ALA A 211 4.74 -15.39 -9.51
CA ALA A 211 5.07 -15.55 -10.92
C ALA A 211 5.47 -16.99 -11.26
N ARG A 212 6.26 -17.64 -10.38
CA ARG A 212 6.72 -19.01 -10.54
C ARG A 212 5.58 -20.04 -10.64
N LEU A 213 4.45 -19.81 -9.95
CA LEU A 213 3.27 -20.70 -10.06
C LEU A 213 2.67 -20.74 -11.48
N ARG A 214 2.90 -19.69 -12.28
CA ARG A 214 2.40 -19.58 -13.67
C ARG A 214 3.49 -19.89 -14.70
N ALA A 215 4.65 -20.34 -14.26
CA ALA A 215 5.80 -20.56 -15.13
C ALA A 215 5.53 -21.68 -16.15
N PRO A 216 5.91 -21.49 -17.42
CA PRO A 216 5.93 -22.56 -18.41
C PRO A 216 6.80 -23.74 -17.95
N GLY A 217 6.34 -24.96 -18.13
CA GLY A 217 7.02 -26.16 -17.65
C GLY A 217 6.88 -26.43 -16.14
N GLY A 218 6.10 -25.58 -15.44
CA GLY A 218 5.80 -25.73 -14.02
C GLY A 218 6.80 -25.02 -13.09
N ALA A 219 6.38 -24.79 -11.86
CA ALA A 219 7.16 -24.05 -10.85
C ALA A 219 8.54 -24.67 -10.55
N GLN A 220 8.67 -25.99 -10.69
CA GLN A 220 9.91 -26.75 -10.47
C GLN A 220 11.00 -26.47 -11.49
N SER A 221 10.68 -25.85 -12.63
CA SER A 221 11.65 -25.48 -13.68
C SER A 221 12.46 -24.23 -13.34
N TYR A 222 12.07 -23.50 -12.29
CA TYR A 222 12.68 -22.25 -11.88
C TYR A 222 13.04 -22.27 -10.39
N THR A 223 14.12 -21.59 -10.06
CA THR A 223 14.61 -21.43 -8.67
C THR A 223 14.60 -19.95 -8.31
N ILE A 224 14.08 -19.61 -7.15
CA ILE A 224 14.29 -18.30 -6.52
C ILE A 224 15.54 -18.44 -5.67
N LEU A 225 16.55 -17.60 -5.93
CA LEU A 225 17.79 -17.60 -5.17
C LEU A 225 17.52 -17.22 -3.72
N PRO A 226 18.21 -17.83 -2.74
CA PRO A 226 17.94 -17.60 -1.31
C PRO A 226 18.39 -16.21 -0.83
N GLU A 227 19.31 -15.58 -1.56
CA GLU A 227 19.83 -14.26 -1.20
C GLU A 227 18.79 -13.17 -1.47
N GLN A 228 18.51 -12.37 -0.45
CA GLN A 228 17.75 -11.14 -0.58
C GLN A 228 18.71 -9.94 -0.59
N ILE A 229 18.58 -9.07 -1.57
CA ILE A 229 19.50 -7.95 -1.78
C ILE A 229 18.99 -6.63 -1.17
N SER A 230 17.75 -6.59 -0.69
CA SER A 230 17.16 -5.42 -0.05
C SER A 230 16.16 -5.83 1.04
N LYS A 231 15.72 -4.83 1.79
CA LYS A 231 14.55 -4.90 2.68
C LYS A 231 13.37 -4.26 1.97
N GLU A 232 12.26 -4.98 1.87
CA GLU A 232 11.04 -4.51 1.23
C GLU A 232 9.88 -4.52 2.24
N PRO A 233 9.78 -3.50 3.11
CA PRO A 233 8.62 -3.33 3.99
C PRO A 233 7.45 -2.81 3.15
N LEU A 234 6.53 -3.70 2.78
CA LEU A 234 5.39 -3.41 1.92
C LEU A 234 4.22 -2.91 2.73
N GLY A 235 3.64 -1.77 2.37
CA GLY A 235 2.55 -1.20 3.14
C GLY A 235 1.56 -0.36 2.37
N PRO A 236 0.40 -0.06 2.99
CA PRO A 236 -0.59 0.86 2.45
C PRO A 236 -0.08 2.29 2.51
N VAL A 237 -0.37 3.04 1.45
CA VAL A 237 0.08 4.42 1.25
C VAL A 237 -1.10 5.34 1.05
N VAL A 238 -1.08 6.47 1.72
CA VAL A 238 -2.06 7.56 1.61
C VAL A 238 -1.37 8.86 1.22
N ARG A 239 -2.12 9.90 0.87
CA ARG A 239 -1.57 11.26 0.73
C ARG A 239 -1.13 11.80 2.09
N ASP A 240 -0.15 12.69 2.11
CA ASP A 240 0.38 13.31 3.33
C ASP A 240 -0.44 14.51 3.84
N ASP A 241 -1.51 14.87 3.14
CA ASP A 241 -2.40 15.98 3.43
C ASP A 241 -3.60 15.61 4.33
N ASP A 242 -3.69 14.36 4.81
CA ASP A 242 -4.84 13.86 5.58
C ASP A 242 -4.41 12.93 6.74
N ALA A 243 -4.09 13.54 7.88
CA ALA A 243 -3.67 12.82 9.08
C ALA A 243 -4.80 11.95 9.68
N HIS A 244 -6.06 12.35 9.53
CA HIS A 244 -7.21 11.57 10.00
C HIS A 244 -7.38 10.31 9.18
N TRP A 245 -7.28 10.41 7.85
CA TRP A 245 -7.32 9.25 6.97
C TRP A 245 -6.17 8.28 7.24
N LEU A 246 -4.94 8.80 7.38
CA LEU A 246 -3.77 8.01 7.77
C LEU A 246 -4.00 7.26 9.08
N THR A 247 -4.55 7.95 10.09
CA THR A 247 -4.85 7.35 11.39
C THR A 247 -5.84 6.20 11.26
N LEU A 248 -6.95 6.39 10.54
CA LEU A 248 -7.94 5.33 10.31
C LEU A 248 -7.33 4.12 9.59
N VAL A 249 -6.61 4.35 8.48
CA VAL A 249 -5.96 3.29 7.69
C VAL A 249 -5.00 2.48 8.56
N ARG A 250 -4.19 3.16 9.38
CA ARG A 250 -3.23 2.55 10.30
C ARG A 250 -3.92 1.70 11.38
N TRP A 251 -4.93 2.24 12.04
CA TRP A 251 -5.59 1.57 13.15
C TRP A 251 -6.49 0.41 12.70
N VAL A 252 -7.05 0.46 11.49
CA VAL A 252 -7.69 -0.72 10.90
C VAL A 252 -6.68 -1.86 10.74
N PHE A 253 -5.46 -1.58 10.29
CA PHE A 253 -4.44 -2.62 10.20
C PHE A 253 -4.04 -3.17 11.57
N PHE A 254 -3.78 -2.28 12.54
CA PHE A 254 -3.44 -2.71 13.91
C PHE A 254 -4.55 -3.52 14.57
N SER A 255 -5.82 -3.23 14.28
CA SER A 255 -6.92 -4.03 14.79
C SER A 255 -6.90 -5.48 14.28
N LEU A 256 -6.44 -5.71 13.05
CA LEU A 256 -6.30 -7.07 12.51
C LEU A 256 -5.15 -7.84 13.18
N ILE A 257 -4.06 -7.16 13.55
CA ILE A 257 -2.93 -7.77 14.29
C ILE A 257 -3.36 -8.06 15.74
N ALA A 258 -3.96 -7.09 16.44
CA ALA A 258 -4.46 -7.27 17.80
C ALA A 258 -5.48 -8.43 17.86
N ALA A 259 -6.33 -8.56 16.83
CA ALA A 259 -7.25 -9.68 16.74
C ALA A 259 -6.53 -11.04 16.68
N GLU A 260 -5.40 -11.13 15.98
CA GLU A 260 -4.60 -12.36 15.98
C GLU A 260 -3.96 -12.61 17.36
N GLU A 261 -3.43 -11.57 18.00
CA GLU A 261 -2.83 -11.67 19.35
C GLU A 261 -3.83 -12.19 20.39
N ASP A 262 -5.07 -11.73 20.33
CA ASP A 262 -6.16 -12.10 21.24
C ASP A 262 -6.94 -13.34 20.77
N ASN A 263 -6.51 -14.03 19.71
CA ASN A 263 -7.22 -15.17 19.10
C ASN A 263 -8.67 -14.84 18.73
N VAL A 264 -8.93 -13.61 18.31
CA VAL A 264 -10.20 -13.18 17.73
C VAL A 264 -10.17 -13.47 16.24
N THR A 265 -11.10 -14.31 15.79
CA THR A 265 -11.23 -14.72 14.38
C THR A 265 -12.52 -14.18 13.79
N ARG A 266 -12.65 -14.32 12.46
CA ARG A 266 -13.88 -14.01 11.76
C ARG A 266 -15.09 -14.76 12.33
N GLU A 267 -14.88 -16.01 12.74
CA GLU A 267 -15.92 -16.93 13.18
C GLU A 267 -16.34 -16.69 14.63
N ASN A 268 -15.37 -16.30 15.49
CA ASN A 268 -15.62 -16.18 16.93
C ASN A 268 -15.75 -14.73 17.42
N VAL A 269 -15.55 -13.71 16.59
CA VAL A 269 -15.52 -12.30 17.02
C VAL A 269 -16.77 -11.91 17.81
N GLY A 270 -17.96 -12.37 17.41
CA GLY A 270 -19.20 -12.06 18.12
C GLY A 270 -19.29 -12.67 19.51
N GLU A 271 -18.66 -13.83 19.75
CA GLU A 271 -18.54 -14.46 21.05
C GLU A 271 -17.46 -13.78 21.91
N ARG A 272 -16.28 -13.55 21.32
CA ARG A 272 -15.14 -12.94 22.00
C ARG A 272 -15.43 -11.53 22.50
N MET A 273 -16.27 -10.76 21.81
CA MET A 273 -16.70 -9.43 22.27
C MET A 273 -17.62 -9.45 23.51
N ARG A 274 -18.04 -10.63 24.00
CA ARG A 274 -18.72 -10.76 25.30
C ARG A 274 -17.77 -10.81 26.48
N ASP A 275 -16.49 -11.06 26.24
CA ASP A 275 -15.43 -10.97 27.23
C ASP A 275 -15.06 -9.49 27.42
N PRO A 276 -15.26 -8.90 28.61
CA PRO A 276 -14.99 -7.47 28.84
C PRO A 276 -13.51 -7.09 28.67
N VAL A 277 -12.58 -8.03 28.74
CA VAL A 277 -11.16 -7.79 28.53
C VAL A 277 -10.89 -7.63 27.02
N VAL A 278 -11.43 -8.56 26.22
CA VAL A 278 -11.29 -8.52 24.76
C VAL A 278 -12.06 -7.34 24.18
N GLU A 279 -13.30 -7.10 24.64
CA GLU A 279 -14.09 -5.95 24.21
C GLU A 279 -13.31 -4.64 24.37
N ARG A 280 -12.71 -4.42 25.55
CA ARG A 280 -11.89 -3.22 25.81
C ARG A 280 -10.66 -3.10 24.93
N ALA A 281 -10.10 -4.19 24.46
CA ALA A 281 -8.97 -4.18 23.52
C ALA A 281 -9.38 -3.74 22.10
N PHE A 282 -10.65 -3.91 21.74
CA PHE A 282 -11.22 -3.57 20.42
C PHE A 282 -12.14 -2.36 20.43
N ASP A 283 -12.55 -1.88 21.59
CA ASP A 283 -13.39 -0.69 21.72
C ASP A 283 -12.57 0.49 22.24
N ALA A 284 -12.21 1.38 21.32
CA ALA A 284 -11.54 2.64 21.67
C ALA A 284 -12.49 3.66 22.33
N GLY A 285 -13.79 3.36 22.41
CA GLY A 285 -14.84 4.25 22.89
C GLY A 285 -15.47 5.11 21.80
N ASP A 286 -16.69 5.55 22.05
CA ASP A 286 -17.49 6.34 21.08
C ASP A 286 -16.82 7.67 20.71
N ASP A 287 -16.20 8.34 21.69
CA ASP A 287 -15.53 9.63 21.45
C ASP A 287 -14.33 9.47 20.50
N VAL A 288 -13.54 8.41 20.65
CA VAL A 288 -12.41 8.13 19.76
C VAL A 288 -12.92 7.74 18.37
N SER A 289 -13.93 6.87 18.30
CA SER A 289 -14.54 6.49 17.01
C SER A 289 -15.07 7.72 16.25
N LYS A 290 -15.76 8.62 16.96
CA LYS A 290 -16.25 9.88 16.41
C LYS A 290 -15.09 10.80 15.99
N ALA A 291 -14.01 10.89 16.78
CA ALA A 291 -12.86 11.73 16.47
C ALA A 291 -12.12 11.27 15.20
N ILE A 292 -12.04 9.95 14.94
CA ILE A 292 -11.49 9.42 13.68
C ILE A 292 -12.54 9.28 12.57
N GLY A 293 -13.77 9.75 12.82
CA GLY A 293 -14.82 9.86 11.82
C GLY A 293 -15.52 8.56 11.44
N VAL A 294 -15.54 7.54 12.29
CA VAL A 294 -16.21 6.25 12.01
C VAL A 294 -17.23 5.90 13.10
N GLU A 295 -18.15 5.00 12.76
CA GLU A 295 -19.12 4.49 13.71
C GLU A 295 -18.46 3.54 14.74
N PRO A 296 -18.90 3.53 16.00
CA PRO A 296 -18.46 2.58 17.02
C PRO A 296 -18.47 1.14 16.51
N GLY A 297 -17.57 0.29 17.01
CA GLY A 297 -17.44 -1.09 16.58
C GLY A 297 -16.77 -1.28 15.21
N TRP A 298 -16.12 -0.26 14.68
CA TRP A 298 -15.41 -0.31 13.39
C TRP A 298 -14.35 -1.42 13.32
N ALA A 299 -13.59 -1.64 14.40
CA ALA A 299 -12.56 -2.69 14.46
C ALA A 299 -13.19 -4.09 14.42
N VAL A 300 -14.30 -4.28 15.14
CA VAL A 300 -15.08 -5.54 15.12
C VAL A 300 -15.59 -5.81 13.71
N ARG A 301 -16.17 -4.81 13.03
CA ARG A 301 -16.63 -4.96 11.63
C ARG A 301 -15.49 -5.32 10.68
N ALA A 302 -14.31 -4.74 10.86
CA ALA A 302 -13.14 -5.08 10.06
C ALA A 302 -12.79 -6.58 10.22
N VAL A 303 -12.63 -7.07 11.46
CA VAL A 303 -12.31 -8.48 11.73
C VAL A 303 -13.43 -9.41 11.27
N GLN A 304 -14.70 -9.06 11.51
CA GLN A 304 -15.84 -9.85 11.08
C GLN A 304 -15.90 -10.04 9.55
N SER A 305 -15.43 -9.03 8.80
CA SER A 305 -15.48 -9.07 7.33
C SER A 305 -14.38 -9.92 6.70
N VAL A 306 -13.16 -9.86 7.24
CA VAL A 306 -11.99 -10.49 6.61
C VAL A 306 -11.20 -11.43 7.54
N GLY A 307 -11.53 -11.49 8.84
CA GLY A 307 -10.76 -12.21 9.84
C GLY A 307 -9.57 -11.39 10.36
N ASN A 308 -8.78 -12.00 11.22
CA ASN A 308 -7.54 -11.42 11.74
C ASN A 308 -6.38 -11.51 10.73
N TYR A 309 -5.24 -10.90 11.05
CA TYR A 309 -4.08 -10.88 10.14
C TYR A 309 -3.57 -12.30 9.82
N GLY A 310 -3.53 -13.22 10.79
CA GLY A 310 -3.16 -14.62 10.57
C GLY A 310 -4.06 -15.32 9.55
N GLN A 311 -5.38 -15.16 9.70
CA GLN A 311 -6.34 -15.73 8.75
C GLN A 311 -6.20 -15.12 7.35
N ILE A 312 -5.93 -13.81 7.26
CA ILE A 312 -5.68 -13.14 5.98
C ILE A 312 -4.40 -13.68 5.34
N PHE A 313 -3.34 -13.80 6.12
CA PHE A 313 -2.06 -14.35 5.65
C PHE A 313 -2.23 -15.78 5.15
N ASP A 314 -2.80 -16.68 5.96
CA ASP A 314 -2.89 -18.10 5.67
C ASP A 314 -3.66 -18.37 4.37
N ARG A 315 -4.80 -17.72 4.16
CA ARG A 315 -5.61 -17.96 2.93
C ARG A 315 -5.01 -17.34 1.67
N ASN A 316 -4.19 -16.30 1.77
CA ASN A 316 -3.66 -15.57 0.61
C ASN A 316 -2.22 -15.94 0.27
N LEU A 317 -1.38 -16.15 1.26
CA LEU A 317 0.07 -16.34 1.12
C LEU A 317 0.56 -17.65 1.75
N GLY A 318 -0.06 -18.05 2.85
CA GLY A 318 0.34 -19.15 3.70
C GLY A 318 -0.19 -20.52 3.26
N PRO A 319 -0.33 -21.47 4.19
CA PRO A 319 -0.72 -22.84 3.91
C PRO A 319 -2.07 -23.02 3.22
N GLY A 320 -2.98 -22.06 3.37
CA GLY A 320 -4.29 -22.04 2.68
C GLY A 320 -4.23 -21.56 1.24
N SER A 321 -3.05 -21.21 0.72
CA SER A 321 -2.87 -20.72 -0.65
C SER A 321 -1.87 -21.60 -1.44
N PRO A 322 -1.94 -21.57 -2.79
CA PRO A 322 -0.92 -22.24 -3.62
C PRO A 322 0.50 -21.73 -3.44
N LEU A 323 0.68 -20.55 -2.85
CA LEU A 323 2.00 -19.96 -2.59
C LEU A 323 2.72 -20.67 -1.45
N ASN A 324 1.97 -21.08 -0.42
CA ASN A 324 2.45 -21.80 0.77
C ASN A 324 3.73 -21.17 1.37
N LEU A 325 3.72 -19.84 1.52
CA LEU A 325 4.87 -19.10 2.07
C LEU A 325 4.90 -19.25 3.60
N GLU A 326 6.09 -19.38 4.13
CA GLU A 326 6.32 -19.26 5.56
C GLU A 326 6.14 -17.81 6.02
N ARG A 327 5.60 -17.60 7.22
CA ARG A 327 5.38 -16.26 7.77
C ARG A 327 6.68 -15.48 8.01
N GLY A 328 7.77 -16.14 8.41
CA GLY A 328 9.05 -15.49 8.68
C GLY A 328 8.90 -14.26 9.58
N LEU A 329 9.35 -13.10 9.13
CA LEU A 329 9.19 -11.81 9.83
C LEU A 329 7.73 -11.35 9.96
N ASN A 330 6.81 -11.93 9.21
CA ASN A 330 5.38 -11.63 9.27
C ASN A 330 4.63 -12.38 10.39
N ARG A 331 5.33 -13.06 11.30
CA ARG A 331 4.78 -13.59 12.55
C ARG A 331 4.53 -12.45 13.54
N LEU A 332 3.66 -12.72 14.52
CA LEU A 332 3.50 -11.83 15.65
C LEU A 332 4.82 -11.65 16.42
N TRP A 333 5.00 -10.51 17.04
CA TRP A 333 6.18 -10.21 17.88
C TRP A 333 6.38 -11.25 19.01
N THR A 334 5.30 -11.79 19.57
CA THR A 334 5.31 -12.87 20.55
C THR A 334 5.85 -14.20 20.00
N GLN A 335 5.90 -14.34 18.67
CA GLN A 335 6.38 -15.53 17.96
C GLN A 335 7.72 -15.26 17.25
N GLY A 336 8.41 -14.17 17.60
CA GLY A 336 9.69 -13.77 17.03
C GLY A 336 9.61 -13.07 15.67
N GLY A 337 8.43 -12.59 15.28
CA GLY A 337 8.22 -11.76 14.08
C GLY A 337 8.22 -10.26 14.37
N LEU A 338 7.78 -9.47 13.40
CA LEU A 338 7.73 -8.01 13.46
C LEU A 338 6.28 -7.46 13.45
N MET A 339 5.27 -8.33 13.42
CA MET A 339 3.88 -7.88 13.49
C MET A 339 3.54 -7.53 14.93
N TYR A 340 3.36 -6.23 15.15
CA TYR A 340 3.11 -5.62 16.46
C TYR A 340 2.02 -4.56 16.34
N ALA A 341 1.00 -4.63 17.17
CA ALA A 341 -0.04 -3.61 17.26
C ALA A 341 0.14 -2.80 18.55
N PRO A 342 0.18 -1.46 18.49
CA PRO A 342 0.06 -0.63 19.69
C PRO A 342 -1.30 -0.85 20.35
N PRO A 343 -1.43 -0.71 21.70
CA PRO A 343 -2.71 -0.81 22.37
C PRO A 343 -3.65 0.31 21.95
N MET A 344 -4.96 0.02 21.86
CA MET A 344 -5.97 1.04 21.52
C MET A 344 -6.26 2.01 22.67
N ARG A 345 -5.90 1.64 23.91
CA ARG A 345 -6.07 2.46 25.12
C ARG A 345 -4.82 2.46 25.99
#